data_0c5bc06773a1bef3bfa375935aa7c327
#
_entry.id   0c5bc06773a1bef3bfa375935aa7c327
#
_cell.length_a   1.000
_cell.length_b   1.000
_cell.length_c   1.000
_cell.angle_alpha   90.00
_cell.angle_beta   90.00
_cell.angle_gamma   90.00
#
_symmetry.space_group_name_H-M   'P 1'
#
loop_
_entity.id
_entity.type
_entity.pdbx_description
1 polymer ?
#
loop_
_entity_poly.entity_id
_entity_poly.type
_entity_poly.pdbx_seq_one_letter_code
_entity_poly.pdbx_strand_id
1 'polypeptide(L)'
;MSISIHIPFYNPNPEKKEGYRNLRRFDYLEENVINLKTLSIKNDIFIHTHNDFLDDKNLNAKIVKHQLNDVDLKKGYLTWKCRSLMEEQKNDYEYFIYLEHDIKFSEVNLQYWLKYQDLLANKGFHLGFFIYEMNNKTNQKHSIHISKKLDKFFEIEGQNFIVNDLENYCCFWIYTKKQFETFLKSKWWSFEKRAHNFRHNYGITERSSIGFHALSMNYFKATLIPEKNNQPHPDSFIEHMTNNYFEKFPNLDKKDYFDIRGACKFQINEIIIEPENRRKMNDNFILNKLIKNFFWKFRFITRKFN
;
A
#
# COMPACT_ATOMS: atom_id res chain seq x y z
N MET A 1 -16.82 -14.36 -9.97
CA MET A 1 -15.64 -13.71 -9.32
C MET A 1 -16.09 -13.07 -8.02
N SER A 2 -15.27 -13.18 -6.98
CA SER A 2 -15.56 -12.59 -5.66
C SER A 2 -14.29 -12.08 -5.00
N ILE A 3 -14.43 -11.04 -4.16
CA ILE A 3 -13.34 -10.38 -3.45
C ILE A 3 -13.53 -10.48 -1.95
N SER A 4 -12.50 -10.86 -1.20
CA SER A 4 -12.43 -10.71 0.25
C SER A 4 -11.66 -9.44 0.57
N ILE A 5 -12.27 -8.52 1.33
CA ILE A 5 -11.68 -7.24 1.71
C ILE A 5 -11.57 -7.17 3.23
N HIS A 6 -10.35 -6.95 3.73
CA HIS A 6 -10.06 -6.90 5.15
C HIS A 6 -9.54 -5.53 5.57
N ILE A 7 -10.22 -4.91 6.52
CA ILE A 7 -9.93 -3.56 7.00
C ILE A 7 -9.66 -3.61 8.52
N PRO A 8 -8.45 -3.38 8.99
CA PRO A 8 -8.22 -3.18 10.42
C PRO A 8 -8.71 -1.80 10.84
N PHE A 9 -9.51 -1.76 11.89
CA PHE A 9 -10.06 -0.53 12.44
C PHE A 9 -9.78 -0.42 13.93
N TYR A 10 -8.84 0.44 14.28
CA TYR A 10 -8.56 0.81 15.65
C TYR A 10 -9.35 2.06 16.01
N ASN A 11 -10.24 1.96 16.98
CA ASN A 11 -10.94 3.09 17.58
C ASN A 11 -10.44 3.24 19.03
N PRO A 12 -9.58 4.22 19.33
CA PRO A 12 -9.17 4.48 20.71
C PRO A 12 -10.38 4.94 21.51
N ASN A 13 -10.35 4.64 22.81
CA ASN A 13 -11.41 5.08 23.72
C ASN A 13 -11.65 6.59 23.59
N PRO A 14 -12.90 7.03 23.27
CA PRO A 14 -13.23 8.45 23.07
C PRO A 14 -12.99 9.31 24.32
N GLU A 15 -12.95 8.73 25.52
CA GLU A 15 -12.64 9.45 26.76
C GLU A 15 -11.16 9.85 26.88
N LYS A 16 -10.27 9.18 26.15
CA LYS A 16 -8.89 9.59 26.06
C LYS A 16 -8.76 10.59 24.90
N LYS A 17 -8.68 11.87 25.23
CA LYS A 17 -8.38 12.97 24.28
C LYS A 17 -6.99 12.78 23.65
N GLU A 18 -6.80 11.73 22.88
CA GLU A 18 -5.60 11.51 22.07
C GLU A 18 -5.80 12.23 20.74
N GLY A 19 -5.50 13.50 20.72
CA GLY A 19 -5.18 14.28 19.52
C GLY A 19 -6.22 14.32 18.39
N TYR A 20 -6.16 15.34 17.59
CA TYR A 20 -6.96 15.67 16.39
C TYR A 20 -7.22 14.51 15.40
N ARG A 21 -6.43 13.46 15.46
CA ARG A 21 -6.47 12.32 14.53
C ARG A 21 -7.68 11.40 14.68
N ASN A 22 -8.42 11.48 15.79
CA ASN A 22 -9.41 10.47 16.13
C ASN A 22 -10.85 10.83 15.77
N LEU A 23 -11.13 12.10 15.54
CA LEU A 23 -12.51 12.59 15.42
C LEU A 23 -13.25 12.11 14.16
N ARG A 24 -12.55 11.72 13.10
CA ARG A 24 -13.16 11.33 11.83
C ARG A 24 -12.82 9.90 11.36
N ARG A 25 -12.21 9.07 12.20
CA ARG A 25 -11.80 7.72 11.78
C ARG A 25 -12.98 6.85 11.35
N PHE A 26 -14.10 6.98 12.06
CA PHE A 26 -15.31 6.25 11.72
C PHE A 26 -15.92 6.77 10.41
N ASP A 27 -15.94 8.08 10.18
CA ASP A 27 -16.46 8.67 8.95
C ASP A 27 -15.69 8.13 7.72
N TYR A 28 -14.36 8.05 7.81
CA TYR A 28 -13.55 7.49 6.74
C TYR A 28 -13.82 6.00 6.53
N LEU A 29 -13.97 5.23 7.61
CA LEU A 29 -14.33 3.82 7.51
C LEU A 29 -15.70 3.65 6.82
N GLU A 30 -16.70 4.39 7.25
CA GLU A 30 -18.07 4.35 6.70
C GLU A 30 -18.08 4.74 5.22
N GLU A 31 -17.45 5.86 4.86
CA GLU A 31 -17.30 6.28 3.45
C GLU A 31 -16.60 5.21 2.62
N ASN A 32 -15.55 4.60 3.17
CA ASN A 32 -14.80 3.56 2.48
C ASN A 32 -15.63 2.29 2.27
N VAL A 33 -16.38 1.84 3.28
CA VAL A 33 -17.29 0.69 3.16
C VAL A 33 -18.37 0.96 2.09
N ILE A 34 -18.98 2.14 2.10
CA ILE A 34 -19.96 2.53 1.07
C ILE A 34 -19.34 2.47 -0.32
N ASN A 35 -18.17 3.06 -0.50
CA ASN A 35 -17.44 3.05 -1.77
C ASN A 35 -17.08 1.62 -2.22
N LEU A 36 -16.58 0.78 -1.34
CA LEU A 36 -16.21 -0.61 -1.67
C LEU A 36 -17.41 -1.46 -2.08
N LYS A 37 -18.62 -1.17 -1.55
CA LYS A 37 -19.86 -1.85 -1.97
C LYS A 37 -20.32 -1.47 -3.38
N THR A 38 -19.78 -0.41 -3.98
CA THR A 38 -20.06 -0.04 -5.38
C THR A 38 -19.18 -0.78 -6.38
N LEU A 39 -18.20 -1.56 -5.94
CA LEU A 39 -17.35 -2.33 -6.85
C LEU A 39 -18.16 -3.32 -7.67
N SER A 40 -17.84 -3.43 -8.95
CA SER A 40 -18.55 -4.28 -9.92
C SER A 40 -18.40 -5.78 -9.66
N ILE A 41 -17.41 -6.18 -8.89
CA ILE A 41 -17.22 -7.56 -8.45
C ILE A 41 -17.85 -7.75 -7.07
N LYS A 42 -18.64 -8.82 -6.91
CA LYS A 42 -19.20 -9.22 -5.61
C LYS A 42 -18.11 -9.26 -4.54
N ASN A 43 -18.35 -8.60 -3.42
CA ASN A 43 -17.35 -8.51 -2.35
C ASN A 43 -17.96 -8.73 -0.97
N ASP A 44 -17.17 -9.33 -0.10
CA ASP A 44 -17.39 -9.39 1.34
C ASP A 44 -16.35 -8.52 2.04
N ILE A 45 -16.83 -7.61 2.91
CA ILE A 45 -15.98 -6.72 3.69
C ILE A 45 -15.94 -7.22 5.13
N PHE A 46 -14.73 -7.40 5.66
CA PHE A 46 -14.46 -7.80 7.04
C PHE A 46 -13.74 -6.67 7.76
N ILE A 47 -14.36 -6.10 8.78
CA ILE A 47 -13.77 -5.04 9.59
C ILE A 47 -13.24 -5.67 10.89
N HIS A 48 -11.93 -5.61 11.09
CA HIS A 48 -11.27 -6.15 12.26
C HIS A 48 -11.11 -5.09 13.33
N THR A 49 -11.76 -5.27 14.46
CA THR A 49 -11.76 -4.34 15.59
C THR A 49 -11.41 -5.03 16.91
N HIS A 50 -11.32 -4.26 17.99
CA HIS A 50 -10.94 -4.76 19.31
C HIS A 50 -11.97 -4.46 20.40
N ASN A 51 -13.05 -3.75 20.07
CA ASN A 51 -14.09 -3.33 20.99
C ASN A 51 -15.48 -3.34 20.32
N ASP A 52 -16.48 -2.99 21.10
CA ASP A 52 -17.90 -3.02 20.71
C ASP A 52 -18.38 -1.74 20.02
N PHE A 53 -17.50 -0.79 19.73
CA PHE A 53 -17.85 0.50 19.12
C PHE A 53 -18.64 0.37 17.81
N LEU A 54 -18.40 -0.68 17.05
CA LEU A 54 -19.06 -0.90 15.75
C LEU A 54 -20.36 -1.70 15.85
N ASP A 55 -20.75 -2.22 17.02
CA ASP A 55 -21.93 -3.10 17.16
C ASP A 55 -23.23 -2.41 16.80
N ASP A 56 -23.36 -1.13 17.17
CA ASP A 56 -24.54 -0.32 16.91
C ASP A 56 -24.47 0.43 15.57
N LYS A 57 -23.44 0.20 14.76
CA LYS A 57 -23.24 0.86 13.48
C LYS A 57 -23.80 0.02 12.34
N ASN A 58 -24.66 0.62 11.56
CA ASN A 58 -25.27 -0.04 10.40
C ASN A 58 -24.29 -0.06 9.20
N LEU A 59 -23.17 -0.79 9.36
CA LEU A 59 -22.20 -0.99 8.28
C LEU A 59 -22.55 -2.25 7.48
N ASN A 60 -22.60 -2.12 6.17
CA ASN A 60 -22.76 -3.29 5.28
C ASN A 60 -21.44 -4.10 5.19
N ALA A 61 -20.98 -4.59 6.33
CA ALA A 61 -19.73 -5.32 6.51
C ALA A 61 -19.84 -6.32 7.68
N LYS A 62 -18.99 -7.32 7.69
CA LYS A 62 -18.88 -8.30 8.79
C LYS A 62 -17.87 -7.78 9.81
N ILE A 63 -18.29 -7.63 11.06
CA ILE A 63 -17.43 -7.18 12.16
C ILE A 63 -16.74 -8.39 12.78
N VAL A 64 -15.40 -8.33 12.86
CA VAL A 64 -14.55 -9.36 13.46
C VAL A 64 -13.83 -8.78 14.66
N LYS A 65 -14.23 -9.19 15.86
CA LYS A 65 -13.63 -8.70 17.12
C LYS A 65 -12.45 -9.56 17.54
N HIS A 66 -11.37 -8.89 17.96
CA HIS A 66 -10.16 -9.51 18.45
C HIS A 66 -9.89 -9.10 19.89
N GLN A 67 -9.62 -10.08 20.74
CA GLN A 67 -9.18 -9.81 22.10
C GLN A 67 -7.70 -9.42 22.08
N LEU A 68 -7.42 -8.18 22.45
CA LEU A 68 -6.09 -7.59 22.53
C LEU A 68 -5.97 -6.76 23.80
N ASN A 69 -4.85 -6.85 24.46
CA ASN A 69 -4.56 -5.98 25.59
C ASN A 69 -4.08 -4.59 25.10
N ASP A 70 -4.09 -3.61 25.99
CA ASP A 70 -3.70 -2.23 25.67
C ASP A 70 -2.28 -2.10 25.13
N VAL A 71 -1.36 -2.94 25.55
CA VAL A 71 0.03 -2.93 25.09
C VAL A 71 0.10 -3.35 23.62
N ASP A 72 -0.62 -4.41 23.25
CA ASP A 72 -0.66 -4.92 21.89
C ASP A 72 -1.37 -3.95 20.94
N LEU A 73 -2.44 -3.30 21.41
CA LEU A 73 -3.15 -2.26 20.66
C LEU A 73 -2.24 -1.06 20.39
N LYS A 74 -1.53 -0.55 21.42
CA LYS A 74 -0.58 0.56 21.26
C LYS A 74 0.56 0.24 20.29
N LYS A 75 0.96 -1.03 20.23
CA LYS A 75 1.98 -1.51 19.27
C LYS A 75 1.44 -1.70 17.85
N GLY A 76 0.12 -1.59 17.63
CA GLY A 76 -0.49 -1.75 16.31
C GLY A 76 -0.71 -3.20 15.88
N TYR A 77 -0.76 -4.16 16.81
CA TYR A 77 -0.91 -5.58 16.48
C TYR A 77 -2.28 -5.95 15.90
N LEU A 78 -3.30 -5.11 16.11
CA LEU A 78 -4.61 -5.31 15.49
C LEU A 78 -4.53 -5.48 13.98
N THR A 79 -3.67 -4.71 13.32
CA THR A 79 -3.52 -4.75 11.85
C THR A 79 -3.06 -6.10 11.31
N TRP A 80 -2.40 -6.92 12.14
CA TRP A 80 -1.95 -8.26 11.78
C TRP A 80 -3.02 -9.35 12.00
N LYS A 81 -4.06 -9.05 12.79
CA LYS A 81 -5.13 -10.01 13.08
C LYS A 81 -6.01 -10.34 11.88
N CYS A 82 -6.00 -9.50 10.84
CA CYS A 82 -6.69 -9.79 9.59
C CYS A 82 -6.21 -11.09 8.93
N ARG A 83 -4.94 -11.43 9.10
CA ARG A 83 -4.26 -12.48 8.33
C ARG A 83 -4.79 -13.89 8.61
N SER A 84 -5.17 -14.22 9.85
CA SER A 84 -5.70 -15.54 10.18
C SER A 84 -6.99 -15.82 9.40
N LEU A 85 -7.96 -14.90 9.43
CA LEU A 85 -9.21 -15.07 8.70
C LEU A 85 -8.99 -15.07 7.19
N MET A 86 -8.09 -14.23 6.68
CA MET A 86 -7.74 -14.26 5.24
C MET A 86 -7.18 -15.61 4.81
N GLU A 87 -6.32 -16.22 5.63
CA GLU A 87 -5.76 -17.55 5.36
C GLU A 87 -6.81 -18.65 5.38
N GLU A 88 -7.75 -18.60 6.33
CA GLU A 88 -8.90 -19.51 6.38
C GLU A 88 -9.75 -19.43 5.11
N GLN A 89 -9.92 -18.22 4.58
CA GLN A 89 -10.74 -17.92 3.39
C GLN A 89 -10.01 -18.11 2.05
N LYS A 90 -8.77 -18.60 2.04
CA LYS A 90 -7.95 -18.68 0.83
C LYS A 90 -8.57 -19.41 -0.36
N ASN A 91 -9.57 -20.29 -0.10
CA ASN A 91 -10.26 -21.05 -1.13
C ASN A 91 -11.60 -20.45 -1.55
N ASP A 92 -12.11 -19.45 -0.83
CA ASP A 92 -13.49 -18.96 -0.99
C ASP A 92 -13.59 -17.77 -1.95
N TYR A 93 -12.45 -17.11 -2.25
CA TYR A 93 -12.41 -15.93 -3.08
C TYR A 93 -11.33 -16.01 -4.16
N GLU A 94 -11.56 -15.28 -5.27
CA GLU A 94 -10.59 -15.14 -6.36
C GLU A 94 -9.59 -14.01 -6.11
N TYR A 95 -10.01 -12.98 -5.36
CA TYR A 95 -9.18 -11.81 -5.06
C TYR A 95 -9.20 -11.49 -3.58
N PHE A 96 -8.08 -10.97 -3.08
CA PHE A 96 -7.86 -10.60 -1.69
C PHE A 96 -7.34 -9.19 -1.59
N ILE A 97 -7.99 -8.36 -0.77
CA ILE A 97 -7.58 -7.00 -0.48
C ILE A 97 -7.37 -6.85 1.03
N TYR A 98 -6.22 -6.33 1.41
CA TYR A 98 -5.99 -5.72 2.71
C TYR A 98 -5.92 -4.21 2.51
N LEU A 99 -6.66 -3.44 3.30
CA LEU A 99 -6.84 -2.01 3.10
C LEU A 99 -6.87 -1.29 4.44
N GLU A 100 -6.11 -0.22 4.61
CA GLU A 100 -6.27 0.67 5.76
C GLU A 100 -7.58 1.45 5.65
N HIS A 101 -8.22 1.77 6.78
CA HIS A 101 -9.60 2.29 6.84
C HIS A 101 -9.79 3.65 6.15
N ASP A 102 -8.71 4.38 5.92
CA ASP A 102 -8.64 5.72 5.34
C ASP A 102 -8.02 5.77 3.93
N ILE A 103 -7.93 4.63 3.28
CA ILE A 103 -7.47 4.48 1.90
C ILE A 103 -8.65 4.19 0.98
N LYS A 104 -8.97 5.10 0.08
CA LYS A 104 -10.12 5.01 -0.82
C LYS A 104 -9.77 4.25 -2.10
N PHE A 105 -10.02 2.94 -2.10
CA PHE A 105 -9.91 2.09 -3.28
C PHE A 105 -11.25 2.04 -4.00
N SER A 106 -11.32 2.49 -5.24
CA SER A 106 -12.55 2.68 -6.00
C SER A 106 -12.69 1.75 -7.19
N GLU A 107 -13.85 1.77 -7.85
CA GLU A 107 -14.11 0.97 -9.06
C GLU A 107 -13.08 1.25 -10.18
N VAL A 108 -12.67 2.50 -10.40
CA VAL A 108 -11.67 2.82 -11.42
C VAL A 108 -10.31 2.18 -11.10
N ASN A 109 -9.96 2.10 -9.81
CA ASN A 109 -8.74 1.41 -9.37
C ASN A 109 -8.85 -0.11 -9.57
N LEU A 110 -10.03 -0.69 -9.32
CA LEU A 110 -10.28 -2.11 -9.57
C LEU A 110 -10.17 -2.44 -11.06
N GLN A 111 -10.81 -1.67 -11.93
CA GLN A 111 -10.75 -1.86 -13.39
C GLN A 111 -9.33 -1.68 -13.93
N TYR A 112 -8.60 -0.70 -13.43
CA TYR A 112 -7.18 -0.53 -13.72
C TYR A 112 -6.38 -1.79 -13.32
N TRP A 113 -6.59 -2.31 -12.12
CA TRP A 113 -5.90 -3.50 -11.64
C TRP A 113 -6.23 -4.72 -12.49
N LEU A 114 -7.50 -4.98 -12.75
CA LEU A 114 -7.96 -6.10 -13.59
C LEU A 114 -7.37 -6.06 -15.00
N LYS A 115 -7.25 -4.87 -15.56
CA LYS A 115 -6.73 -4.67 -16.93
C LYS A 115 -5.25 -5.02 -17.07
N TYR A 116 -4.42 -4.66 -16.07
CA TYR A 116 -2.98 -4.69 -16.24
C TYR A 116 -2.25 -5.76 -15.42
N GLN A 117 -2.88 -6.27 -14.34
CA GLN A 117 -2.17 -7.12 -13.40
C GLN A 117 -1.70 -8.44 -14.02
N ASP A 118 -2.51 -9.09 -14.87
CA ASP A 118 -2.13 -10.37 -15.49
C ASP A 118 -0.97 -10.22 -16.47
N LEU A 119 -0.99 -9.18 -17.30
CA LEU A 119 0.10 -8.87 -18.21
C LEU A 119 1.43 -8.72 -17.46
N LEU A 120 1.42 -7.97 -16.36
CA LEU A 120 2.63 -7.69 -15.60
C LEU A 120 3.07 -8.90 -14.77
N ALA A 121 2.13 -9.58 -14.11
CA ALA A 121 2.43 -10.74 -13.26
C ALA A 121 3.04 -11.90 -14.07
N ASN A 122 2.53 -12.18 -15.27
CA ASN A 122 3.06 -13.21 -16.17
C ASN A 122 4.51 -12.95 -16.59
N LYS A 123 4.94 -11.68 -16.58
CA LYS A 123 6.32 -11.26 -16.88
C LYS A 123 7.17 -11.07 -15.62
N GLY A 124 6.61 -11.33 -14.44
CA GLY A 124 7.29 -11.22 -13.14
C GLY A 124 7.35 -9.79 -12.59
N PHE A 125 6.48 -8.89 -13.04
CA PHE A 125 6.36 -7.53 -12.54
C PHE A 125 5.13 -7.37 -11.64
N HIS A 126 5.17 -6.37 -10.76
CA HIS A 126 4.04 -5.96 -9.94
C HIS A 126 3.38 -4.72 -10.55
N LEU A 127 2.06 -4.69 -10.61
CA LEU A 127 1.30 -3.50 -10.96
C LEU A 127 1.25 -2.54 -9.76
N GLY A 128 1.78 -1.34 -9.92
CA GLY A 128 1.87 -0.35 -8.85
C GLY A 128 0.71 0.64 -8.81
N PHE A 129 0.63 1.30 -7.66
CA PHE A 129 -0.25 2.42 -7.40
C PHE A 129 0.54 3.57 -6.77
N PHE A 130 -0.01 4.77 -6.82
CA PHE A 130 0.46 5.94 -6.09
C PHE A 130 -0.62 6.39 -5.11
N ILE A 131 -0.19 6.81 -3.92
CA ILE A 131 -1.09 7.45 -2.97
C ILE A 131 -0.98 8.97 -3.12
N TYR A 132 -2.11 9.64 -3.01
CA TYR A 132 -2.16 11.10 -2.96
C TYR A 132 -2.99 11.61 -1.79
N GLU A 133 -2.71 12.84 -1.40
CA GLU A 133 -3.56 13.66 -0.52
C GLU A 133 -4.00 14.93 -1.25
N MET A 134 -5.14 15.46 -0.84
CA MET A 134 -5.67 16.71 -1.35
C MET A 134 -5.13 17.90 -0.55
N ASN A 135 -4.60 18.88 -1.25
CA ASN A 135 -4.37 20.19 -0.66
C ASN A 135 -5.71 20.95 -0.64
N ASN A 136 -6.37 21.01 0.50
CA ASN A 136 -7.69 21.64 0.65
C ASN A 136 -7.69 23.14 0.33
N LYS A 137 -6.53 23.81 0.34
CA LYS A 137 -6.42 25.25 0.02
C LYS A 137 -6.35 25.50 -1.50
N THR A 138 -5.69 24.63 -2.24
CA THR A 138 -5.46 24.79 -3.69
C THR A 138 -6.26 23.81 -4.53
N ASN A 139 -6.94 22.84 -3.91
CA ASN A 139 -7.64 21.73 -4.55
C ASN A 139 -6.72 20.89 -5.47
N GLN A 140 -5.44 20.81 -5.13
CA GLN A 140 -4.45 20.05 -5.89
C GLN A 140 -4.14 18.73 -5.22
N LYS A 141 -3.93 17.69 -6.03
CA LYS A 141 -3.53 16.36 -5.59
C LYS A 141 -2.01 16.29 -5.51
N HIS A 142 -1.49 15.86 -4.36
CA HIS A 142 -0.07 15.70 -4.13
C HIS A 142 0.27 14.25 -3.79
N SER A 143 1.30 13.73 -4.41
CA SER A 143 1.78 12.37 -4.18
C SER A 143 2.41 12.23 -2.80
N ILE A 144 2.11 11.14 -2.11
CA ILE A 144 2.79 10.73 -0.89
C ILE A 144 3.89 9.72 -1.26
N HIS A 145 4.97 9.67 -0.47
CA HIS A 145 6.08 8.70 -0.60
C HIS A 145 6.95 8.81 -1.86
N ILE A 146 6.77 9.84 -2.68
CA ILE A 146 7.63 10.11 -3.83
C ILE A 146 8.63 11.21 -3.47
N SER A 147 9.85 10.82 -3.10
CA SER A 147 10.91 11.74 -2.64
C SER A 147 11.67 12.41 -3.77
N LYS A 148 11.69 11.81 -4.94
CA LYS A 148 12.29 12.34 -6.19
C LYS A 148 11.46 11.94 -7.39
N LYS A 149 11.54 12.70 -8.48
CA LYS A 149 10.85 12.35 -9.73
C LYS A 149 11.34 11.01 -10.28
N LEU A 150 10.40 10.20 -10.81
CA LEU A 150 10.72 8.93 -11.44
C LEU A 150 11.26 9.17 -12.85
N ASP A 151 12.38 8.56 -13.16
CA ASP A 151 13.15 8.80 -14.38
C ASP A 151 13.32 7.56 -15.28
N LYS A 152 12.60 6.47 -14.99
CA LYS A 152 12.77 5.20 -15.67
C LYS A 152 11.48 4.68 -16.22
N PHE A 153 11.55 4.07 -17.40
CA PHE A 153 10.43 3.36 -17.99
C PHE A 153 10.84 2.00 -18.54
N PHE A 154 9.86 1.12 -18.65
CA PHE A 154 9.98 -0.21 -19.24
C PHE A 154 8.91 -0.34 -20.33
N GLU A 155 9.26 -0.92 -21.47
CA GLU A 155 8.31 -1.17 -22.55
C GLU A 155 7.90 -2.64 -22.57
N ILE A 156 6.60 -2.89 -22.56
CA ILE A 156 6.03 -4.23 -22.62
C ILE A 156 4.93 -4.20 -23.70
N GLU A 157 5.08 -5.01 -24.72
CA GLU A 157 4.08 -5.14 -25.82
C GLU A 157 3.67 -3.80 -26.44
N GLY A 158 4.66 -2.90 -26.64
CA GLY A 158 4.45 -1.59 -27.22
C GLY A 158 3.87 -0.54 -26.27
N GLN A 159 3.61 -0.88 -25.01
CA GLN A 159 3.16 0.06 -24.00
C GLN A 159 4.30 0.43 -23.04
N ASN A 160 4.42 1.72 -22.74
CA ASN A 160 5.34 2.22 -21.73
C ASN A 160 4.77 2.08 -20.32
N PHE A 161 5.65 1.68 -19.40
CA PHE A 161 5.38 1.59 -17.98
C PHE A 161 6.44 2.35 -17.20
N ILE A 162 6.01 3.22 -16.32
CA ILE A 162 6.89 3.93 -15.39
C ILE A 162 7.40 2.94 -14.34
N VAL A 163 8.69 2.97 -14.06
CA VAL A 163 9.31 2.12 -13.02
C VAL A 163 9.30 2.87 -11.70
N ASN A 164 8.52 2.38 -10.72
CA ASN A 164 8.62 2.85 -9.35
C ASN A 164 9.66 2.01 -8.60
N ASP A 165 10.88 2.51 -8.53
CA ASP A 165 12.00 1.90 -7.80
C ASP A 165 12.34 2.63 -6.48
N LEU A 166 11.48 3.57 -6.06
CA LEU A 166 11.63 4.34 -4.83
C LEU A 166 10.85 3.71 -3.68
N GLU A 167 9.56 3.95 -3.67
CA GLU A 167 8.66 3.51 -2.63
C GLU A 167 7.36 3.00 -3.25
N ASN A 168 7.01 1.77 -2.98
CA ASN A 168 5.78 1.14 -3.44
C ASN A 168 4.82 0.77 -2.30
N TYR A 169 4.99 1.40 -1.14
CA TYR A 169 4.06 1.32 -0.03
C TYR A 169 2.80 2.13 -0.33
N CYS A 170 1.65 1.49 -0.25
CA CYS A 170 0.35 2.07 -0.61
C CYS A 170 -0.71 1.92 0.48
N CYS A 171 -0.36 1.56 1.72
CA CYS A 171 -1.29 1.32 2.83
C CYS A 171 -2.35 0.24 2.52
N PHE A 172 -2.15 -0.51 1.45
CA PHE A 172 -3.00 -1.63 1.03
C PHE A 172 -2.22 -2.59 0.12
N TRP A 173 -2.80 -3.74 -0.13
CA TRP A 173 -2.41 -4.62 -1.23
C TRP A 173 -3.63 -5.36 -1.77
N ILE A 174 -3.57 -5.70 -3.05
CA ILE A 174 -4.55 -6.50 -3.78
C ILE A 174 -3.83 -7.62 -4.52
N TYR A 175 -4.32 -8.85 -4.40
CA TYR A 175 -3.75 -10.04 -5.02
C TYR A 175 -4.80 -10.96 -5.60
N THR A 176 -4.47 -11.63 -6.71
CA THR A 176 -5.19 -12.80 -7.17
C THR A 176 -5.01 -13.95 -6.17
N LYS A 177 -5.89 -14.96 -6.19
CA LYS A 177 -5.75 -16.18 -5.38
C LYS A 177 -4.36 -16.79 -5.50
N LYS A 178 -3.82 -16.92 -6.71
CA LYS A 178 -2.47 -17.45 -6.96
C LYS A 178 -1.37 -16.62 -6.29
N GLN A 179 -1.45 -15.31 -6.39
CA GLN A 179 -0.50 -14.39 -5.73
C GLN A 179 -0.65 -14.47 -4.21
N PHE A 180 -1.87 -14.55 -3.72
CA PHE A 180 -2.14 -14.68 -2.29
C PHE A 180 -1.60 -16.00 -1.72
N GLU A 181 -1.82 -17.13 -2.39
CA GLU A 181 -1.23 -18.42 -2.01
C GLU A 181 0.32 -18.38 -1.98
N THR A 182 0.92 -17.64 -2.90
CA THR A 182 2.37 -17.41 -2.89
C THR A 182 2.80 -16.58 -1.69
N PHE A 183 2.01 -15.56 -1.35
CA PHE A 183 2.26 -14.72 -0.17
C PHE A 183 2.15 -15.52 1.13
N LEU A 184 1.13 -16.37 1.26
CA LEU A 184 0.95 -17.27 2.42
C LEU A 184 2.17 -18.16 2.67
N LYS A 185 2.78 -18.69 1.60
CA LYS A 185 3.98 -19.55 1.69
C LYS A 185 5.27 -18.77 1.97
N SER A 186 5.24 -17.44 1.86
CA SER A 186 6.42 -16.61 2.05
C SER A 186 6.70 -16.36 3.53
N LYS A 187 7.97 -16.13 3.86
CA LYS A 187 8.36 -15.68 5.21
C LYS A 187 7.77 -14.32 5.62
N TRP A 188 7.16 -13.61 4.67
CA TRP A 188 6.58 -12.29 4.88
C TRP A 188 5.13 -12.32 5.34
N TRP A 189 4.50 -13.50 5.30
CA TRP A 189 3.15 -13.67 5.82
C TRP A 189 3.10 -13.66 7.34
N SER A 190 4.05 -14.33 8.00
CA SER A 190 4.07 -14.47 9.46
C SER A 190 4.49 -13.17 10.16
N PHE A 191 3.74 -12.80 11.21
CA PHE A 191 4.06 -11.67 12.08
C PHE A 191 5.44 -11.83 12.71
N GLU A 192 5.73 -12.98 13.29
CA GLU A 192 6.97 -13.25 14.01
C GLU A 192 8.18 -13.12 13.10
N LYS A 193 8.07 -13.66 11.89
CA LYS A 193 9.16 -13.58 10.90
C LYS A 193 9.30 -12.16 10.35
N ARG A 194 8.20 -11.46 10.20
CA ARG A 194 8.16 -10.11 9.61
C ARG A 194 8.48 -9.04 10.63
N ALA A 195 8.00 -9.15 11.87
CA ALA A 195 8.22 -8.17 12.91
C ALA A 195 9.70 -8.00 13.28
N HIS A 196 10.51 -9.05 13.16
CA HIS A 196 11.92 -9.06 13.61
C HIS A 196 12.95 -8.85 12.49
N ASN A 197 12.53 -8.83 11.20
CA ASN A 197 13.46 -8.82 10.06
C ASN A 197 13.50 -7.43 9.41
N PHE A 198 14.18 -6.44 10.05
CA PHE A 198 14.07 -5.06 9.61
C PHE A 198 15.30 -4.44 9.01
N ARG A 199 15.09 -4.05 7.76
CA ARG A 199 15.88 -3.08 7.01
C ARG A 199 15.03 -1.85 6.63
N HIS A 200 13.84 -1.70 7.20
CA HIS A 200 12.90 -0.62 6.85
C HIS A 200 12.50 0.16 8.09
N ASN A 201 12.40 1.48 7.91
CA ASN A 201 11.96 2.42 8.94
C ASN A 201 10.42 2.39 9.17
N TYR A 202 9.76 1.30 8.76
CA TYR A 202 8.32 1.15 8.96
C TYR A 202 7.98 0.61 10.34
N GLY A 203 6.96 1.16 10.97
CA GLY A 203 6.35 0.65 12.18
C GLY A 203 5.67 -0.71 11.99
N ILE A 204 5.19 -1.31 13.05
CA ILE A 204 4.51 -2.61 13.01
C ILE A 204 3.22 -2.52 12.17
N THR A 205 2.49 -1.41 12.31
CA THR A 205 1.25 -1.15 11.57
C THR A 205 1.51 -1.11 10.06
N GLU A 206 2.44 -0.28 9.62
CA GLU A 206 2.75 -0.13 8.20
C GLU A 206 3.27 -1.43 7.58
N ARG A 207 3.93 -2.27 8.38
CA ARG A 207 4.41 -3.57 7.91
C ARG A 207 3.31 -4.57 7.59
N SER A 208 2.15 -4.47 8.21
CA SER A 208 1.00 -5.32 7.90
C SER A 208 0.41 -5.03 6.52
N SER A 209 0.44 -3.75 6.11
CA SER A 209 -0.03 -3.27 4.81
C SER A 209 1.03 -3.30 3.71
N ILE A 210 2.28 -3.64 4.04
CA ILE A 210 3.28 -3.97 3.02
C ILE A 210 3.04 -5.40 2.54
N GLY A 211 2.62 -5.54 1.29
CA GLY A 211 2.48 -6.83 0.64
C GLY A 211 3.82 -7.46 0.26
N PHE A 212 3.79 -8.61 -0.36
CA PHE A 212 5.01 -9.28 -0.84
C PHE A 212 5.61 -8.63 -2.11
N HIS A 213 4.99 -7.58 -2.62
CA HIS A 213 5.50 -6.74 -3.70
C HIS A 213 6.51 -5.68 -3.24
N ALA A 214 6.69 -5.48 -1.94
CA ALA A 214 7.64 -4.51 -1.44
C ALA A 214 9.03 -4.70 -2.03
N LEU A 215 9.72 -3.60 -2.34
CA LEU A 215 11.04 -3.60 -3.01
C LEU A 215 12.07 -4.47 -2.29
N SER A 216 11.97 -4.56 -0.97
CA SER A 216 12.85 -5.37 -0.13
C SER A 216 12.63 -6.87 -0.24
N MET A 217 11.51 -7.29 -0.76
CA MET A 217 11.16 -8.72 -0.82
C MET A 217 11.75 -9.40 -2.05
N ASN A 218 12.11 -8.65 -3.07
CA ASN A 218 12.70 -9.14 -4.32
C ASN A 218 11.88 -10.27 -4.99
N TYR A 219 10.59 -10.32 -4.73
CA TYR A 219 9.72 -11.30 -5.37
C TYR A 219 9.43 -10.89 -6.81
N PHE A 220 9.06 -9.63 -7.02
CA PHE A 220 8.86 -9.07 -8.34
C PHE A 220 10.13 -8.39 -8.85
N LYS A 221 10.32 -8.43 -10.15
CA LYS A 221 11.42 -7.76 -10.85
C LYS A 221 11.41 -6.25 -10.58
N ALA A 222 10.24 -5.62 -10.72
CA ALA A 222 10.01 -4.21 -10.42
C ALA A 222 8.51 -3.97 -10.21
N THR A 223 8.18 -2.79 -9.66
CA THR A 223 6.82 -2.24 -9.66
C THR A 223 6.67 -1.31 -10.86
N LEU A 224 5.67 -1.58 -11.68
CA LEU A 224 5.41 -0.85 -12.92
C LEU A 224 4.04 -0.19 -12.88
N ILE A 225 3.95 1.03 -13.41
CA ILE A 225 2.71 1.78 -13.57
C ILE A 225 2.53 2.10 -15.06
N PRO A 226 1.42 1.70 -15.70
CA PRO A 226 1.16 2.05 -17.09
C PRO A 226 1.21 3.56 -17.31
N GLU A 227 1.78 3.96 -18.43
CA GLU A 227 1.82 5.34 -18.85
C GLU A 227 0.64 5.65 -19.77
N LYS A 228 0.03 6.82 -19.60
CA LYS A 228 -1.00 7.36 -20.48
C LYS A 228 -0.72 8.84 -20.75
N ASN A 229 -0.54 9.21 -22.03
CA ASN A 229 -0.23 10.58 -22.43
C ASN A 229 0.99 11.17 -21.70
N ASN A 230 2.07 10.42 -21.64
CA ASN A 230 3.31 10.79 -20.95
C ASN A 230 3.16 11.06 -19.44
N GLN A 231 2.08 10.60 -18.83
CA GLN A 231 1.81 10.70 -17.39
C GLN A 231 1.48 9.31 -16.81
N PRO A 232 1.58 9.10 -15.51
CA PRO A 232 1.05 7.88 -14.90
C PRO A 232 -0.42 7.72 -15.23
N HIS A 233 -0.87 6.48 -15.44
CA HIS A 233 -2.28 6.21 -15.68
C HIS A 233 -3.13 6.83 -14.56
N PRO A 234 -4.17 7.63 -14.86
CA PRO A 234 -4.93 8.37 -13.84
C PRO A 234 -5.55 7.44 -12.77
N ASP A 235 -5.96 6.24 -13.18
CA ASP A 235 -6.59 5.27 -12.29
C ASP A 235 -5.59 4.52 -11.38
N SER A 236 -4.29 4.80 -11.51
CA SER A 236 -3.25 4.32 -10.60
C SER A 236 -3.17 5.10 -9.30
N PHE A 237 -3.88 6.22 -9.18
CA PHE A 237 -3.86 7.06 -7.98
C PHE A 237 -4.97 6.68 -7.00
N ILE A 238 -4.60 6.56 -5.73
CA ILE A 238 -5.46 6.20 -4.61
C ILE A 238 -5.42 7.30 -3.56
N GLU A 239 -6.57 7.68 -3.04
CA GLU A 239 -6.69 8.76 -2.07
C GLU A 239 -6.41 8.27 -0.64
N HIS A 240 -5.56 9.01 0.08
CA HIS A 240 -5.44 8.94 1.53
C HIS A 240 -6.34 10.02 2.13
N MET A 241 -7.48 9.60 2.66
CA MET A 241 -8.61 10.49 3.00
C MET A 241 -8.32 11.41 4.19
N THR A 242 -7.36 11.05 5.03
CA THR A 242 -7.07 11.80 6.26
C THR A 242 -6.34 13.11 6.04
N ASN A 243 -5.69 13.31 4.88
CA ASN A 243 -4.87 14.49 4.55
C ASN A 243 -3.83 14.85 5.64
N ASN A 244 -3.38 13.85 6.40
CA ASN A 244 -2.52 14.05 7.57
C ASN A 244 -1.17 14.67 7.25
N TYR A 245 -0.65 14.42 6.04
CA TYR A 245 0.64 14.93 5.61
C TYR A 245 0.57 16.41 5.26
N PHE A 246 -0.53 16.88 4.66
CA PHE A 246 -0.75 18.30 4.40
C PHE A 246 -1.08 19.09 5.65
N GLU A 247 -1.98 18.59 6.47
CA GLU A 247 -2.47 19.33 7.65
C GLU A 247 -1.43 19.42 8.76
N LYS A 248 -0.60 18.39 8.95
CA LYS A 248 0.43 18.38 9.99
C LYS A 248 1.71 19.10 9.64
N PHE A 249 1.99 19.18 8.37
CA PHE A 249 3.27 19.69 7.86
C PHE A 249 3.05 20.83 6.87
N PRO A 250 2.28 21.89 7.25
CA PRO A 250 2.00 23.03 6.37
C PRO A 250 3.26 23.79 5.94
N ASN A 251 4.37 23.60 6.65
CA ASN A 251 5.69 24.16 6.33
C ASN A 251 6.58 23.04 5.78
N LEU A 252 6.26 22.61 4.59
CA LEU A 252 6.92 21.53 3.86
C LEU A 252 8.41 21.80 3.53
N ASP A 253 8.94 22.96 3.90
CA ASP A 253 10.36 23.32 3.79
C ASP A 253 11.26 22.64 4.83
N LYS A 254 10.72 21.87 5.75
CA LYS A 254 11.53 21.10 6.71
C LYS A 254 12.16 19.90 6.02
N LYS A 255 13.40 20.11 5.59
CA LYS A 255 14.28 19.18 4.90
C LYS A 255 14.31 17.76 5.45
N ASP A 256 14.19 17.60 6.76
CA ASP A 256 14.36 16.34 7.47
C ASP A 256 13.19 15.34 7.28
N TYR A 257 11.98 15.82 7.05
CA TYR A 257 10.82 14.94 6.86
C TYR A 257 10.67 14.46 5.41
N PHE A 258 11.03 15.29 4.47
CA PHE A 258 11.01 14.98 3.03
C PHE A 258 12.06 13.96 2.63
N ASP A 259 13.23 14.02 3.25
CA ASP A 259 14.32 13.09 2.97
C ASP A 259 13.98 11.65 3.35
N ILE A 260 13.04 11.45 4.30
CA ILE A 260 12.67 10.12 4.77
C ILE A 260 11.52 9.50 3.99
N ARG A 261 10.49 10.28 3.61
CA ARG A 261 9.24 9.73 3.06
C ARG A 261 8.70 10.44 1.82
N GLY A 262 9.27 11.56 1.39
CA GLY A 262 8.82 12.34 0.21
C GLY A 262 7.38 12.80 0.29
N ALA A 263 6.84 13.02 1.49
CA ALA A 263 5.44 13.34 1.69
C ALA A 263 5.06 14.64 0.98
N CYS A 264 4.05 14.59 0.10
CA CYS A 264 3.45 15.75 -0.59
C CYS A 264 4.41 16.66 -1.36
N LYS A 265 5.62 16.18 -1.68
CA LYS A 265 6.66 16.97 -2.36
C LYS A 265 6.27 17.39 -3.78
N PHE A 266 5.57 16.50 -4.49
CA PHE A 266 5.19 16.71 -5.89
C PHE A 266 3.68 16.64 -6.07
N GLN A 267 3.14 17.47 -6.94
CA GLN A 267 1.81 17.22 -7.49
C GLN A 267 1.82 15.92 -8.30
N ILE A 268 0.67 15.27 -8.45
CA ILE A 268 0.58 13.97 -9.13
C ILE A 268 1.05 14.01 -10.60
N ASN A 269 0.95 15.17 -11.25
CA ASN A 269 1.43 15.40 -12.62
C ASN A 269 2.93 15.76 -12.71
N GLU A 270 3.62 15.90 -11.56
CA GLU A 270 5.03 16.26 -11.50
C GLU A 270 5.93 15.09 -11.04
N ILE A 271 5.34 13.94 -10.71
CA ILE A 271 6.10 12.81 -10.11
C ILE A 271 7.02 12.08 -11.08
N ILE A 272 6.92 12.38 -12.38
CA ILE A 272 7.79 11.84 -13.41
C ILE A 272 8.55 12.97 -14.12
N ILE A 273 9.74 12.64 -14.64
CA ILE A 273 10.48 13.58 -15.49
C ILE A 273 9.97 13.57 -16.92
N GLU A 274 10.33 14.59 -17.72
CA GLU A 274 9.96 14.70 -19.11
C GLU A 274 10.40 13.47 -19.94
N PRO A 275 9.60 13.03 -20.94
CA PRO A 275 9.82 11.76 -21.65
C PRO A 275 11.23 11.62 -22.24
N GLU A 276 11.76 12.68 -22.85
CA GLU A 276 13.08 12.70 -23.48
C GLU A 276 14.23 12.51 -22.50
N ASN A 277 14.02 12.79 -21.22
CA ASN A 277 15.02 12.65 -20.16
C ASN A 277 14.90 11.31 -19.41
N ARG A 278 13.97 10.44 -19.80
CA ARG A 278 13.75 9.16 -19.13
C ARG A 278 14.67 8.09 -19.69
N ARG A 279 15.07 7.18 -18.81
CA ARG A 279 15.92 6.06 -19.18
C ARG A 279 15.08 4.83 -19.45
N LYS A 280 15.20 4.28 -20.67
CA LYS A 280 14.62 2.96 -20.99
C LYS A 280 15.37 1.87 -20.24
N MET A 281 14.61 1.07 -19.50
CA MET A 281 15.14 -0.07 -18.74
C MET A 281 15.04 -1.34 -19.59
N ASN A 282 15.96 -2.27 -19.39
CA ASN A 282 15.98 -3.59 -20.01
C ASN A 282 16.17 -4.68 -18.96
N ASP A 283 16.09 -5.94 -19.36
CA ASP A 283 16.24 -7.09 -18.43
C ASP A 283 17.59 -7.11 -17.69
N ASN A 284 18.65 -6.57 -18.29
CA ASN A 284 19.97 -6.48 -17.63
C ASN A 284 19.97 -5.55 -16.41
N PHE A 285 19.11 -4.52 -16.41
CA PHE A 285 18.93 -3.66 -15.22
C PHE A 285 18.41 -4.46 -14.03
N ILE A 286 17.47 -5.35 -14.28
CA ILE A 286 16.86 -6.21 -13.25
C ILE A 286 17.90 -7.15 -12.68
N LEU A 287 18.72 -7.76 -13.54
CA LEU A 287 19.83 -8.61 -13.13
C LEU A 287 20.85 -7.84 -12.28
N ASN A 288 21.22 -6.63 -12.69
CA ASN A 288 22.13 -5.76 -11.94
C ASN A 288 21.56 -5.32 -10.59
N LYS A 289 20.23 -5.10 -10.48
CA LYS A 289 19.55 -4.82 -9.21
C LYS A 289 19.60 -6.01 -8.27
N LEU A 290 19.33 -7.21 -8.77
CA LEU A 290 19.42 -8.45 -8.00
C LEU A 290 20.84 -8.72 -7.52
N ILE A 291 21.84 -8.53 -8.39
CA ILE A 291 23.25 -8.64 -8.08
C ILE A 291 23.66 -7.61 -7.01
N LYS A 292 23.30 -6.33 -7.15
CA LYS A 292 23.59 -5.30 -6.16
C LYS A 292 22.95 -5.61 -4.80
N ASN A 293 21.71 -6.11 -4.80
CA ASN A 293 21.03 -6.52 -3.57
C ASN A 293 21.70 -7.75 -2.92
N PHE A 294 22.21 -8.67 -3.73
CA PHE A 294 22.98 -9.81 -3.26
C PHE A 294 24.30 -9.38 -2.61
N PHE A 295 25.11 -8.55 -3.28
CA PHE A 295 26.36 -8.01 -2.73
C PHE A 295 26.15 -7.11 -1.52
N TRP A 296 25.04 -6.37 -1.45
CA TRP A 296 24.72 -5.57 -0.28
C TRP A 296 24.41 -6.44 0.96
N LYS A 297 23.78 -7.61 0.76
CA LYS A 297 23.61 -8.62 1.82
C LYS A 297 24.94 -9.17 2.33
N PHE A 298 25.88 -9.37 1.45
CA PHE A 298 27.22 -9.85 1.81
C PHE A 298 28.03 -8.80 2.58
N ARG A 299 28.00 -7.53 2.18
CA ARG A 299 28.68 -6.45 2.94
C ARG A 299 28.16 -6.29 4.36
N PHE A 300 26.93 -6.68 4.62
CA PHE A 300 26.37 -6.63 5.97
C PHE A 300 26.86 -7.79 6.85
N ILE A 301 27.13 -8.93 6.26
CA ILE A 301 27.71 -10.09 6.95
C ILE A 301 29.17 -9.78 7.31
N THR A 302 29.96 -9.25 6.39
CA THR A 302 31.37 -8.90 6.65
C THR A 302 31.55 -7.77 7.68
N ARG A 303 30.61 -6.85 7.83
CA ARG A 303 30.62 -5.80 8.89
C ARG A 303 30.26 -6.31 10.28
N LYS A 304 29.71 -7.50 10.42
CA LYS A 304 29.43 -8.15 11.73
C LYS A 304 30.61 -8.94 12.27
N PHE A 305 31.64 -9.15 11.46
CA PHE A 305 32.82 -9.91 11.83
C PHE A 305 34.11 -9.08 11.88
N ASN A 306 34.00 -7.76 11.72
CA ASN A 306 34.99 -6.74 12.03
C ASN A 306 34.42 -5.79 13.09
#